data_b5d0f07d344699f0f2f1f199255ce51f
#
_entry.id   b5d0f07d344699f0f2f1f199255ce51f
#
_cell.length_a   1.000
_cell.length_b   1.000
_cell.length_c   1.000
_cell.angle_alpha   90.00
_cell.angle_beta   90.00
_cell.angle_gamma   90.00
#
_symmetry.space_group_name_H-M   'P 1'
#
loop_
_entity.id
_entity.type
_entity.pdbx_description
1 polymer ?
#
loop_
_entity_poly.entity_id
_entity_poly.type
_entity_poly.pdbx_seq_one_letter_code
_entity_poly.pdbx_strand_id
1 'polypeptide(L)'
;PDNESGRPRRTEEVELPNFRERLLRESVISLVESYDYEAALKLISKSDTFPVQARNRIKAMRDRLNLSRGTSEDEMLSNGLLLLVARMRQGHWADFVRFLTPVLTATVERQLERQEGEPLPRARYLIKEGDRYTDKLNVHSIGEDGKLSRILQKNIQGKEPHFITNRSLSDLVDEYCSAGKEKSLVRGLVRFEKKASRNEFAHRLTPADKERIESSGGMSFEEVIEALFKLNDEELGKIDNFNHGILSLIKKGQ
;
A
#
# COMPACT_ATOMS: atom_id res chain seq x y z
N PRO A 1 -61.86 -43.70 16.75
CA PRO A 1 -61.22 -42.55 17.29
C PRO A 1 -59.97 -42.17 16.49
N ASP A 2 -59.95 -41.20 15.99
CA ASP A 2 -59.41 -40.09 15.30
C ASP A 2 -58.01 -40.24 14.70
N ASN A 3 -58.07 -40.40 13.37
CA ASN A 3 -56.97 -40.17 12.42
C ASN A 3 -56.69 -38.66 12.31
N GLU A 4 -55.63 -38.19 12.86
CA GLU A 4 -55.07 -36.90 12.42
C GLU A 4 -54.07 -37.14 11.31
N SER A 5 -54.61 -36.84 10.12
CA SER A 5 -53.86 -36.79 8.86
C SER A 5 -52.75 -35.77 8.94
N GLY A 6 -51.52 -36.24 9.06
CA GLY A 6 -50.33 -35.45 8.87
C GLY A 6 -50.31 -34.86 7.47
N ARG A 7 -50.58 -33.57 7.34
CA ARG A 7 -50.30 -32.83 6.11
C ARG A 7 -48.81 -32.86 5.87
N PRO A 8 -48.30 -33.27 4.74
CA PRO A 8 -46.91 -33.12 4.41
C PRO A 8 -46.59 -31.63 4.42
N ARG A 9 -45.65 -31.23 5.26
CA ARG A 9 -45.04 -29.90 5.13
C ARG A 9 -44.45 -29.81 3.71
N ARG A 10 -45.09 -29.03 2.85
CA ARG A 10 -44.48 -28.58 1.59
C ARG A 10 -43.27 -27.78 2.03
N THR A 11 -42.09 -28.36 1.97
CA THR A 11 -40.85 -27.63 1.81
C THR A 11 -40.95 -26.95 0.46
N GLU A 12 -41.22 -25.65 0.45
CA GLU A 12 -41.03 -24.86 -0.75
C GLU A 12 -39.58 -25.02 -1.13
N GLU A 13 -39.30 -25.66 -2.27
CA GLU A 13 -37.98 -25.62 -2.89
C GLU A 13 -37.75 -24.15 -3.26
N VAL A 14 -37.04 -23.45 -2.41
CA VAL A 14 -36.48 -22.13 -2.73
C VAL A 14 -35.64 -22.34 -3.98
N GLU A 15 -35.93 -21.59 -5.04
CA GLU A 15 -35.20 -21.69 -6.31
C GLU A 15 -33.70 -21.49 -6.07
N LEU A 16 -32.99 -22.58 -5.89
CA LEU A 16 -31.55 -22.67 -5.61
C LEU A 16 -30.64 -21.84 -6.56
N PRO A 17 -30.97 -21.71 -7.89
CA PRO A 17 -30.15 -20.92 -8.81
C PRO A 17 -30.05 -19.44 -8.42
N ASN A 18 -31.17 -18.78 -8.14
CA ASN A 18 -31.20 -17.36 -7.76
C ASN A 18 -30.51 -17.10 -6.42
N PHE A 19 -30.61 -18.04 -5.47
CA PHE A 19 -29.94 -17.95 -4.20
C PHE A 19 -28.40 -18.08 -4.34
N ARG A 20 -27.92 -19.02 -5.16
CA ARG A 20 -26.50 -19.21 -5.46
C ARG A 20 -25.91 -18.00 -6.15
N GLU A 21 -26.60 -17.44 -7.11
CA GLU A 21 -26.15 -16.23 -7.83
C GLU A 21 -26.05 -15.03 -6.89
N ARG A 22 -27.04 -14.85 -6.02
CA ARG A 22 -27.04 -13.78 -5.02
C ARG A 22 -25.86 -13.93 -4.05
N LEU A 23 -25.62 -15.13 -3.51
CA LEU A 23 -24.48 -15.39 -2.64
C LEU A 23 -23.14 -15.13 -3.34
N LEU A 24 -23.02 -15.54 -4.61
CA LEU A 24 -21.83 -15.28 -5.40
C LEU A 24 -21.58 -13.77 -5.56
N ARG A 25 -22.63 -13.01 -5.84
CA ARG A 25 -22.59 -11.56 -6.00
C ARG A 25 -22.19 -10.86 -4.70
N GLU A 26 -22.80 -11.19 -3.57
CA GLU A 26 -22.44 -10.66 -2.26
C GLU A 26 -21.00 -10.99 -1.88
N SER A 27 -20.54 -12.20 -2.20
CA SER A 27 -19.15 -12.60 -1.98
C SER A 27 -18.18 -11.76 -2.82
N VAL A 28 -18.50 -11.51 -4.09
CA VAL A 28 -17.67 -10.65 -4.95
C VAL A 28 -17.66 -9.21 -4.43
N ILE A 29 -18.80 -8.69 -3.99
CA ILE A 29 -18.90 -7.35 -3.38
C ILE A 29 -17.97 -7.25 -2.18
N SER A 30 -18.07 -8.19 -1.25
CA SER A 30 -17.23 -8.22 -0.03
C SER A 30 -15.73 -8.28 -0.36
N LEU A 31 -15.33 -9.08 -1.36
CA LEU A 31 -13.95 -9.16 -1.82
C LEU A 31 -13.46 -7.86 -2.45
N VAL A 32 -14.30 -7.17 -3.23
CA VAL A 32 -13.97 -5.86 -3.80
C VAL A 32 -13.86 -4.81 -2.70
N GLU A 33 -14.76 -4.81 -1.72
CA GLU A 33 -14.72 -3.91 -0.56
C GLU A 33 -13.46 -4.10 0.29
N SER A 34 -12.97 -5.34 0.39
CA SER A 34 -11.70 -5.66 1.05
C SER A 34 -10.46 -5.56 0.14
N TYR A 35 -10.62 -5.08 -1.09
CA TYR A 35 -9.52 -4.97 -2.08
C TYR A 35 -8.86 -6.31 -2.46
N ASP A 36 -9.53 -7.44 -2.23
CA ASP A 36 -9.07 -8.75 -2.69
C ASP A 36 -9.55 -9.03 -4.12
N TYR A 37 -8.98 -8.30 -5.06
CA TYR A 37 -9.33 -8.39 -6.49
C TYR A 37 -8.96 -9.72 -7.12
N GLU A 38 -7.95 -10.42 -6.59
CA GLU A 38 -7.57 -11.75 -7.09
C GLU A 38 -8.64 -12.78 -6.78
N ALA A 39 -9.13 -12.82 -5.53
CA ALA A 39 -10.22 -13.71 -5.15
C ALA A 39 -11.53 -13.31 -5.83
N ALA A 40 -11.83 -12.02 -5.98
CA ALA A 40 -12.98 -11.52 -6.70
C ALA A 40 -13.00 -12.01 -8.17
N LEU A 41 -11.86 -11.94 -8.89
CA LEU A 41 -11.73 -12.43 -10.25
C LEU A 41 -11.96 -13.95 -10.36
N LYS A 42 -11.44 -14.72 -9.42
CA LYS A 42 -11.65 -16.18 -9.35
C LYS A 42 -13.13 -16.53 -9.19
N LEU A 43 -13.88 -15.75 -8.42
CA LEU A 43 -15.32 -15.96 -8.27
C LEU A 43 -16.09 -15.52 -9.52
N ILE A 44 -15.81 -14.34 -10.07
CA ILE A 44 -16.46 -13.82 -11.29
C ILE A 44 -16.28 -14.76 -12.48
N SER A 45 -15.13 -15.45 -12.58
CA SER A 45 -14.90 -16.41 -13.67
C SER A 45 -15.82 -17.64 -13.65
N LYS A 46 -16.50 -17.88 -12.53
CA LYS A 46 -17.44 -19.01 -12.38
C LYS A 46 -18.88 -18.69 -12.85
N SER A 47 -19.16 -17.47 -13.29
CA SER A 47 -20.49 -17.05 -13.71
C SER A 47 -20.39 -15.97 -14.78
N ASP A 48 -21.25 -16.07 -15.80
CA ASP A 48 -21.35 -15.09 -16.89
C ASP A 48 -22.28 -13.92 -16.57
N THR A 49 -22.89 -13.91 -15.38
CA THR A 49 -23.87 -12.88 -14.97
C THR A 49 -23.24 -11.54 -14.63
N PHE A 50 -21.91 -11.47 -14.45
CA PHE A 50 -21.23 -10.23 -14.13
C PHE A 50 -20.93 -9.40 -15.37
N PRO A 51 -21.16 -8.07 -15.33
CA PRO A 51 -20.84 -7.17 -16.43
C PRO A 51 -19.34 -7.24 -16.81
N VAL A 52 -19.06 -7.30 -18.11
CA VAL A 52 -17.69 -7.33 -18.64
C VAL A 52 -16.87 -6.12 -18.13
N GLN A 53 -17.53 -4.96 -18.00
CA GLN A 53 -16.90 -3.74 -17.49
C GLN A 53 -16.43 -3.90 -16.02
N ALA A 54 -17.23 -4.55 -15.15
CA ALA A 54 -16.85 -4.83 -13.78
C ALA A 54 -15.62 -5.75 -13.74
N ARG A 55 -15.63 -6.82 -14.53
CA ARG A 55 -14.51 -7.77 -14.66
C ARG A 55 -13.21 -7.07 -15.11
N ASN A 56 -13.30 -6.23 -16.13
CA ASN A 56 -12.15 -5.50 -16.66
C ASN A 56 -11.57 -4.51 -15.61
N ARG A 57 -12.42 -3.80 -14.87
CA ARG A 57 -11.97 -2.88 -13.80
C ARG A 57 -11.31 -3.62 -12.65
N ILE A 58 -11.89 -4.74 -12.19
CA ILE A 58 -11.29 -5.57 -11.14
C ILE A 58 -9.92 -6.10 -11.60
N LYS A 59 -9.81 -6.54 -12.86
CA LYS A 59 -8.55 -6.98 -13.44
C LYS A 59 -7.50 -5.86 -13.44
N ALA A 60 -7.89 -4.65 -13.85
CA ALA A 60 -7.00 -3.50 -13.83
C ALA A 60 -6.49 -3.19 -12.42
N MET A 61 -7.36 -3.24 -11.39
CA MET A 61 -6.94 -3.02 -10.01
C MET A 61 -6.02 -4.13 -9.49
N ARG A 62 -6.33 -5.40 -9.78
CA ARG A 62 -5.43 -6.52 -9.46
C ARG A 62 -4.04 -6.31 -10.08
N ASP A 63 -3.99 -5.92 -11.36
CA ASP A 63 -2.72 -5.72 -12.08
C ASP A 63 -1.91 -4.57 -11.46
N ARG A 64 -2.56 -3.51 -10.96
CA ARG A 64 -1.91 -2.43 -10.22
C ARG A 64 -1.31 -2.88 -8.88
N LEU A 65 -1.91 -3.85 -8.20
CA LEU A 65 -1.34 -4.42 -6.96
C LEU A 65 -0.07 -5.25 -7.23
N ASN A 66 0.23 -5.58 -8.48
CA ASN A 66 1.46 -6.23 -8.86
C ASN A 66 2.54 -5.20 -9.19
N LEU A 67 3.36 -4.87 -8.20
CA LEU A 67 4.42 -3.85 -8.29
C LEU A 67 5.41 -4.08 -9.45
N SER A 68 5.57 -5.33 -9.93
CA SER A 68 6.46 -5.65 -11.04
C SER A 68 5.96 -5.18 -12.41
N ARG A 69 4.71 -4.69 -12.49
CA ARG A 69 4.08 -4.24 -13.74
C ARG A 69 4.09 -2.73 -13.95
N GLY A 70 4.61 -1.96 -13.01
CA GLY A 70 4.79 -0.52 -13.17
C GLY A 70 5.78 -0.20 -14.27
N THR A 71 5.43 0.72 -15.20
CA THR A 71 6.28 1.12 -16.34
C THR A 71 7.15 2.33 -16.00
N SER A 72 6.76 3.10 -14.98
CA SER A 72 7.49 4.27 -14.47
C SER A 72 7.59 4.22 -12.94
N GLU A 73 8.51 5.00 -12.38
CA GLU A 73 8.67 5.13 -10.93
C GLU A 73 7.43 5.73 -10.27
N ASP A 74 6.80 6.73 -10.90
CA ASP A 74 5.56 7.33 -10.40
C ASP A 74 4.40 6.31 -10.39
N GLU A 75 4.31 5.46 -11.42
CA GLU A 75 3.31 4.40 -11.46
C GLU A 75 3.59 3.33 -10.40
N MET A 76 4.84 2.95 -10.20
CA MET A 76 5.24 1.99 -9.16
C MET A 76 4.93 2.53 -7.76
N LEU A 77 5.17 3.81 -7.51
CA LEU A 77 4.85 4.46 -6.23
C LEU A 77 3.33 4.53 -6.01
N SER A 78 2.56 4.96 -7.02
CA SER A 78 1.09 4.96 -6.94
C SER A 78 0.51 3.55 -6.70
N ASN A 79 1.08 2.52 -7.33
CA ASN A 79 0.70 1.13 -7.10
C ASN A 79 1.11 0.65 -5.70
N GLY A 80 2.27 1.10 -5.18
CA GLY A 80 2.70 0.86 -3.80
C GLY A 80 1.75 1.46 -2.76
N LEU A 81 1.29 2.68 -2.98
CA LEU A 81 0.27 3.33 -2.14
C LEU A 81 -1.04 2.53 -2.15
N LEU A 82 -1.51 2.11 -3.32
CA LEU A 82 -2.70 1.26 -3.45
C LEU A 82 -2.52 -0.07 -2.70
N LEU A 83 -1.33 -0.70 -2.78
CA LEU A 83 -1.04 -1.94 -2.07
C LEU A 83 -1.12 -1.76 -0.56
N LEU A 84 -0.60 -0.65 -0.01
CA LEU A 84 -0.72 -0.36 1.42
C LEU A 84 -2.18 -0.20 1.85
N VAL A 85 -3.01 0.52 1.06
CA VAL A 85 -4.46 0.63 1.31
C VAL A 85 -5.11 -0.75 1.32
N ALA A 86 -4.81 -1.60 0.33
CA ALA A 86 -5.35 -2.96 0.24
C ALA A 86 -4.95 -3.79 1.48
N ARG A 87 -3.68 -3.76 1.91
CA ARG A 87 -3.22 -4.50 3.09
C ARG A 87 -3.87 -4.02 4.37
N MET A 88 -4.05 -2.70 4.53
CA MET A 88 -4.77 -2.12 5.64
C MET A 88 -6.24 -2.61 5.68
N ARG A 89 -6.96 -2.53 4.55
CA ARG A 89 -8.37 -2.97 4.45
C ARG A 89 -8.55 -4.46 4.67
N GLN A 90 -7.56 -5.28 4.31
CA GLN A 90 -7.54 -6.73 4.53
C GLN A 90 -7.14 -7.12 5.97
N GLY A 91 -6.71 -6.19 6.80
CA GLY A 91 -6.17 -6.49 8.13
C GLY A 91 -4.80 -7.20 8.10
N HIS A 92 -4.07 -7.12 6.99
CA HIS A 92 -2.77 -7.74 6.80
C HIS A 92 -1.65 -6.82 7.33
N TRP A 93 -1.64 -6.58 8.65
CA TRP A 93 -0.78 -5.60 9.31
C TRP A 93 0.72 -5.86 9.12
N ALA A 94 1.14 -7.11 9.18
CA ALA A 94 2.54 -7.48 8.96
C ALA A 94 3.00 -7.16 7.54
N ASP A 95 2.17 -7.44 6.54
CA ASP A 95 2.47 -7.10 5.15
C ASP A 95 2.45 -5.59 4.93
N PHE A 96 1.51 -4.86 5.56
CA PHE A 96 1.50 -3.41 5.51
C PHE A 96 2.84 -2.83 5.97
N VAL A 97 3.31 -3.21 7.16
CA VAL A 97 4.60 -2.74 7.70
C VAL A 97 5.77 -3.13 6.80
N ARG A 98 5.74 -4.32 6.22
CA ARG A 98 6.76 -4.80 5.29
C ARG A 98 6.83 -3.96 4.02
N PHE A 99 5.68 -3.59 3.44
CA PHE A 99 5.61 -2.78 2.22
C PHE A 99 5.76 -1.28 2.49
N LEU A 100 5.55 -0.83 3.72
CA LEU A 100 5.70 0.57 4.10
C LEU A 100 7.12 1.09 3.82
N THR A 101 8.16 0.31 4.15
CA THR A 101 9.56 0.73 3.98
C THR A 101 9.89 1.17 2.55
N PRO A 102 9.68 0.36 1.49
CA PRO A 102 10.01 0.77 0.12
C PRO A 102 9.11 1.92 -0.38
N VAL A 103 7.84 1.97 0.01
CA VAL A 103 6.94 3.07 -0.37
C VAL A 103 7.37 4.37 0.30
N LEU A 104 7.73 4.34 1.57
CA LEU A 104 8.23 5.51 2.30
C LEU A 104 9.56 6.00 1.71
N THR A 105 10.49 5.10 1.39
CA THR A 105 11.75 5.45 0.72
C THR A 105 11.47 6.21 -0.58
N ALA A 106 10.67 5.64 -1.49
CA ALA A 106 10.34 6.27 -2.75
C ALA A 106 9.60 7.61 -2.59
N THR A 107 8.70 7.71 -1.59
CA THR A 107 8.01 8.96 -1.26
C THR A 107 8.99 10.04 -0.84
N VAL A 108 9.93 9.74 0.05
CA VAL A 108 10.88 10.72 0.56
C VAL A 108 11.88 11.14 -0.51
N GLU A 109 12.36 10.21 -1.32
CA GLU A 109 13.24 10.52 -2.47
C GLU A 109 12.56 11.46 -3.44
N ARG A 110 11.28 11.20 -3.78
CA ARG A 110 10.48 12.08 -4.63
C ARG A 110 10.32 13.49 -4.04
N GLN A 111 10.12 13.60 -2.71
CA GLN A 111 10.06 14.89 -2.03
C GLN A 111 11.37 15.66 -2.14
N LEU A 112 12.50 15.00 -1.97
CA LEU A 112 13.83 15.61 -2.11
C LEU A 112 14.11 16.10 -3.54
N GLU A 113 13.65 15.34 -4.55
CA GLU A 113 13.83 15.70 -5.97
C GLU A 113 12.93 16.84 -6.45
N ARG A 114 11.72 16.98 -5.87
CA ARG A 114 10.68 17.93 -6.34
C ARG A 114 10.55 19.20 -5.52
N GLN A 115 11.25 19.30 -4.41
CA GLN A 115 11.14 20.46 -3.55
C GLN A 115 11.55 21.77 -4.25
N GLU A 116 10.93 22.86 -3.86
CA GLU A 116 11.31 24.20 -4.30
C GLU A 116 12.61 24.65 -3.61
N GLY A 117 13.47 25.33 -4.34
CA GLY A 117 14.69 25.95 -3.85
C GLY A 117 15.95 25.15 -4.14
N GLU A 118 16.30 24.16 -3.36
CA GLU A 118 17.51 23.33 -3.55
C GLU A 118 17.11 21.84 -3.74
N PRO A 119 16.65 21.41 -4.95
CA PRO A 119 16.34 20.01 -5.20
C PRO A 119 17.56 19.11 -4.97
N LEU A 120 17.32 17.95 -4.33
CA LEU A 120 18.37 16.97 -4.13
C LEU A 120 18.08 15.71 -4.99
N PRO A 121 18.62 15.65 -6.23
CA PRO A 121 18.44 14.51 -7.10
C PRO A 121 19.19 13.29 -6.53
N ARG A 122 18.64 12.09 -6.71
CA ARG A 122 19.23 10.82 -6.26
C ARG A 122 20.64 10.59 -6.80
N ALA A 123 20.95 11.11 -7.99
CA ALA A 123 22.30 11.05 -8.58
C ALA A 123 23.42 11.63 -7.68
N ARG A 124 23.09 12.55 -6.77
CA ARG A 124 24.06 13.13 -5.85
C ARG A 124 24.46 12.20 -4.70
N TYR A 125 23.63 11.20 -4.37
CA TYR A 125 23.88 10.36 -3.19
C TYR A 125 23.67 8.86 -3.41
N LEU A 126 23.06 8.41 -4.52
CA LEU A 126 22.84 7.00 -4.82
C LEU A 126 23.60 6.54 -6.07
N ILE A 127 23.95 5.27 -6.07
CA ILE A 127 24.55 4.60 -7.25
C ILE A 127 23.45 4.25 -8.24
N LYS A 128 23.67 4.56 -9.52
CA LYS A 128 22.81 4.15 -10.62
C LYS A 128 23.34 2.87 -11.26
N GLU A 129 22.50 1.85 -11.35
CA GLU A 129 22.76 0.60 -12.06
C GLU A 129 21.76 0.45 -13.22
N GLY A 130 22.25 0.56 -14.46
CA GLY A 130 21.39 0.66 -15.65
C GLY A 130 20.53 1.93 -15.62
N ASP A 131 19.21 1.77 -15.73
CA ASP A 131 18.25 2.90 -15.71
C ASP A 131 17.66 3.20 -14.34
N ARG A 132 18.07 2.48 -13.28
CA ARG A 132 17.51 2.61 -11.93
C ARG A 132 18.57 3.00 -10.90
N TYR A 133 18.15 3.78 -9.89
CA TYR A 133 18.95 4.00 -8.70
C TYR A 133 18.81 2.81 -7.76
N THR A 134 19.92 2.46 -7.12
CA THR A 134 19.97 1.44 -6.07
C THR A 134 19.86 2.13 -4.71
N ASP A 135 19.72 1.34 -3.65
CA ASP A 135 19.80 1.81 -2.26
C ASP A 135 21.23 2.03 -1.77
N LYS A 136 22.25 1.78 -2.63
CA LYS A 136 23.67 1.96 -2.30
C LYS A 136 24.08 3.42 -2.40
N LEU A 137 24.82 3.90 -1.40
CA LEU A 137 25.34 5.26 -1.37
C LEU A 137 26.52 5.42 -2.33
N ASN A 138 26.51 6.51 -3.09
CA ASN A 138 27.64 6.94 -3.90
C ASN A 138 28.63 7.73 -3.03
N VAL A 139 29.52 7.01 -2.33
CA VAL A 139 30.46 7.59 -1.37
C VAL A 139 31.35 8.66 -1.99
N HIS A 140 31.74 8.50 -3.27
CA HIS A 140 32.57 9.47 -3.98
C HIS A 140 31.84 10.81 -4.15
N SER A 141 30.64 10.82 -4.74
CA SER A 141 29.84 12.04 -4.92
C SER A 141 29.46 12.69 -3.57
N ILE A 142 29.19 11.89 -2.55
CA ILE A 142 28.90 12.38 -1.19
C ILE A 142 30.14 13.03 -0.59
N GLY A 143 31.33 12.47 -0.81
CA GLY A 143 32.60 13.01 -0.30
C GLY A 143 32.96 14.38 -0.89
N GLU A 144 32.53 14.66 -2.12
CA GLU A 144 32.71 15.95 -2.80
C GLU A 144 31.73 17.03 -2.29
N ASP A 145 30.64 16.62 -1.64
CA ASP A 145 29.61 17.50 -1.10
C ASP A 145 29.69 17.56 0.43
N GLY A 146 30.26 18.64 0.94
CA GLY A 146 30.45 18.79 2.39
C GLY A 146 29.15 18.79 3.20
N LYS A 147 28.02 19.21 2.62
CA LYS A 147 26.69 19.16 3.25
C LYS A 147 26.17 17.73 3.33
N LEU A 148 26.18 16.99 2.21
CA LEU A 148 25.79 15.58 2.16
C LEU A 148 26.70 14.70 3.03
N SER A 149 28.02 14.93 2.96
CA SER A 149 29.01 14.19 3.76
C SER A 149 28.72 14.31 5.25
N ARG A 150 28.41 15.51 5.75
CA ARG A 150 28.06 15.75 7.16
C ARG A 150 26.79 14.99 7.57
N ILE A 151 25.76 15.01 6.74
CA ILE A 151 24.46 14.38 7.05
C ILE A 151 24.56 12.86 7.00
N LEU A 152 25.23 12.33 5.98
CA LEU A 152 25.32 10.90 5.71
C LEU A 152 26.53 10.23 6.38
N GLN A 153 27.36 10.96 7.13
CA GLN A 153 28.57 10.45 7.75
C GLN A 153 28.37 9.16 8.55
N LYS A 154 27.25 9.05 9.28
CA LYS A 154 26.93 7.84 10.06
C LYS A 154 26.63 6.62 9.21
N ASN A 155 26.16 6.83 7.96
CA ASN A 155 25.85 5.76 7.01
C ASN A 155 27.08 5.30 6.24
N ILE A 156 28.14 6.12 6.19
CA ILE A 156 29.37 5.84 5.45
C ILE A 156 30.44 5.20 6.37
N GLN A 157 30.19 5.12 7.67
CA GLN A 157 31.10 4.48 8.61
C GLN A 157 30.98 2.96 8.55
N GLY A 158 32.09 2.26 8.35
CA GLY A 158 32.16 0.80 8.36
C GLY A 158 32.64 0.18 7.04
N LYS A 159 32.29 -1.08 6.83
CA LYS A 159 32.66 -1.81 5.60
C LYS A 159 31.64 -1.55 4.50
N GLU A 160 32.11 -1.34 3.26
CA GLU A 160 31.25 -1.30 2.07
C GLU A 160 30.51 -2.63 1.81
N PRO A 161 29.34 -2.60 1.18
CA PRO A 161 28.62 -1.42 0.64
C PRO A 161 27.84 -0.64 1.72
N HIS A 162 27.70 0.68 1.50
CA HIS A 162 26.93 1.57 2.36
C HIS A 162 25.54 1.78 1.76
N PHE A 163 24.51 1.74 2.58
CA PHE A 163 23.10 1.83 2.15
C PHE A 163 22.42 3.06 2.76
N ILE A 164 21.51 3.66 1.97
CA ILE A 164 20.60 4.68 2.48
C ILE A 164 19.56 4.02 3.41
N THR A 165 19.13 4.75 4.42
CA THR A 165 18.07 4.31 5.33
C THR A 165 16.98 5.37 5.40
N ASN A 166 15.76 5.00 5.77
CA ASN A 166 14.67 5.97 5.95
C ASN A 166 15.03 7.05 6.99
N ARG A 167 15.84 6.71 7.99
CA ARG A 167 16.36 7.69 8.93
C ARG A 167 17.27 8.73 8.25
N SER A 168 18.19 8.27 7.41
CA SER A 168 19.09 9.16 6.67
C SER A 168 18.34 10.03 5.69
N LEU A 169 17.31 9.46 5.03
CA LEU A 169 16.41 10.22 4.18
C LEU A 169 15.64 11.30 4.98
N SER A 170 15.19 10.99 6.20
CA SER A 170 14.59 11.98 7.08
C SER A 170 15.57 13.10 7.45
N ASP A 171 16.83 12.77 7.74
CA ASP A 171 17.85 13.76 8.04
C ASP A 171 18.14 14.66 6.80
N LEU A 172 18.08 14.10 5.57
CA LEU A 172 18.15 14.86 4.33
C LEU A 172 16.95 15.80 4.14
N VAL A 173 15.72 15.32 4.39
CA VAL A 173 14.52 16.17 4.35
C VAL A 173 14.62 17.32 5.35
N ASP A 174 15.13 17.07 6.53
CA ASP A 174 15.32 18.10 7.56
C ASP A 174 16.26 19.21 7.13
N GLU A 175 17.26 18.90 6.33
CA GLU A 175 18.29 19.84 5.90
C GLU A 175 17.96 20.51 4.56
N TYR A 176 17.32 19.79 3.62
CA TYR A 176 17.09 20.28 2.27
C TYR A 176 15.66 20.86 2.06
N CYS A 177 14.63 20.28 2.67
CA CYS A 177 13.27 20.80 2.49
C CYS A 177 13.03 22.06 3.34
N SER A 178 12.34 23.04 2.76
CA SER A 178 11.99 24.30 3.46
C SER A 178 10.71 24.17 4.30
N ALA A 179 9.75 23.36 3.89
CA ALA A 179 8.42 23.30 4.48
C ALA A 179 8.36 22.51 5.80
N GLY A 180 7.95 23.17 6.88
CA GLY A 180 7.87 22.56 8.22
C GLY A 180 6.84 21.42 8.34
N LYS A 181 5.73 21.48 7.54
CA LYS A 181 4.67 20.48 7.58
C LYS A 181 5.08 19.14 6.96
N GLU A 182 5.79 19.18 5.83
CA GLU A 182 6.31 17.99 5.16
C GLU A 182 7.36 17.29 6.02
N LYS A 183 8.28 18.06 6.60
CA LYS A 183 9.27 17.54 7.58
C LYS A 183 8.58 16.79 8.72
N SER A 184 7.52 17.37 9.26
CA SER A 184 6.77 16.75 10.36
C SER A 184 6.12 15.42 9.95
N LEU A 185 5.53 15.36 8.75
CA LEU A 185 4.94 14.13 8.21
C LEU A 185 6.01 13.05 7.99
N VAL A 186 7.12 13.39 7.33
CA VAL A 186 8.22 12.45 7.09
C VAL A 186 8.78 11.91 8.40
N ARG A 187 9.03 12.77 9.39
CA ARG A 187 9.51 12.34 10.72
C ARG A 187 8.53 11.40 11.42
N GLY A 188 7.23 11.70 11.34
CA GLY A 188 6.16 10.84 11.86
C GLY A 188 6.18 9.46 11.24
N LEU A 189 6.23 9.39 9.90
CA LEU A 189 6.27 8.15 9.13
C LEU A 189 7.53 7.32 9.41
N VAL A 190 8.72 7.95 9.45
CA VAL A 190 9.98 7.28 9.76
C VAL A 190 9.99 6.76 11.20
N ARG A 191 9.42 7.52 12.14
CA ARG A 191 9.25 7.06 13.52
C ARG A 191 8.32 5.86 13.61
N PHE A 192 7.18 5.91 12.91
CA PHE A 192 6.23 4.80 12.85
C PHE A 192 6.91 3.55 12.27
N GLU A 193 7.54 3.65 11.09
CA GLU A 193 8.23 2.55 10.42
C GLU A 193 9.27 1.90 11.33
N LYS A 194 10.09 2.70 12.01
CA LYS A 194 11.11 2.21 12.93
C LYS A 194 10.51 1.49 14.14
N LYS A 195 9.40 1.99 14.68
CA LYS A 195 8.77 1.48 15.92
C LYS A 195 7.81 0.32 15.64
N ALA A 196 7.17 0.31 14.48
CA ALA A 196 6.34 -0.81 14.03
C ALA A 196 7.15 -2.13 13.88
N SER A 197 8.48 -2.03 13.98
CA SER A 197 9.44 -3.12 14.16
C SER A 197 9.16 -4.36 13.30
N ARG A 198 9.35 -4.19 11.99
CA ARG A 198 9.25 -5.28 11.01
C ARG A 198 10.06 -6.52 11.41
N ASN A 199 11.16 -6.33 12.18
CA ASN A 199 12.00 -7.43 12.68
C ASN A 199 11.31 -8.25 13.78
N GLU A 200 10.47 -7.63 14.62
CA GLU A 200 9.77 -8.33 15.68
C GLU A 200 8.71 -9.30 15.13
N PHE A 201 7.99 -8.90 14.09
CA PHE A 201 6.99 -9.76 13.44
C PHE A 201 7.61 -10.81 12.48
N ALA A 202 8.74 -10.47 11.85
CA ALA A 202 9.44 -11.39 10.95
C ALA A 202 10.19 -12.51 11.68
N HIS A 203 10.68 -12.25 12.91
CA HIS A 203 11.53 -13.18 13.64
C HIS A 203 10.86 -13.84 14.86
N ARG A 204 9.74 -13.32 15.30
CA ARG A 204 9.00 -13.89 16.42
C ARG A 204 7.62 -14.29 15.94
N LEU A 205 7.26 -15.44 15.68
CA LEU A 205 5.92 -15.96 15.31
C LEU A 205 4.73 -15.33 16.10
N THR A 206 4.83 -14.05 16.41
CA THR A 206 3.84 -13.27 17.14
C THR A 206 2.86 -12.68 16.13
N PRO A 207 1.55 -12.86 16.27
CA PRO A 207 0.57 -12.21 15.42
C PRO A 207 0.78 -10.70 15.41
N ALA A 208 0.74 -10.11 14.22
CA ALA A 208 0.76 -8.65 14.08
C ALA A 208 -0.57 -8.10 14.59
N ASP A 209 -0.53 -7.46 15.76
CA ASP A 209 -1.67 -6.82 16.38
C ASP A 209 -1.72 -5.33 15.98
N LYS A 210 -2.86 -4.90 15.42
CA LYS A 210 -3.08 -3.50 14.98
C LYS A 210 -2.79 -2.52 16.11
N GLU A 211 -3.43 -2.70 17.25
CA GLU A 211 -3.36 -1.77 18.40
C GLU A 211 -1.93 -1.63 18.93
N ARG A 212 -1.20 -2.73 18.98
CA ARG A 212 0.19 -2.75 19.42
C ARG A 212 1.11 -2.00 18.47
N ILE A 213 0.91 -2.18 17.15
CA ILE A 213 1.71 -1.48 16.14
C ILE A 213 1.43 0.03 16.20
N GLU A 214 0.17 0.42 16.22
CA GLU A 214 -0.24 1.83 16.26
C GLU A 214 0.24 2.54 17.53
N SER A 215 0.06 1.91 18.69
CA SER A 215 0.51 2.49 19.97
C SER A 215 2.03 2.63 20.03
N SER A 216 2.78 1.66 19.51
CA SER A 216 4.24 1.72 19.44
C SER A 216 4.71 2.77 18.43
N GLY A 217 4.06 2.85 17.27
CA GLY A 217 4.38 3.77 16.18
C GLY A 217 4.00 5.22 16.47
N GLY A 218 2.94 5.42 17.26
CA GLY A 218 2.38 6.73 17.62
C GLY A 218 1.56 7.37 16.48
N MET A 219 1.07 6.56 15.54
CA MET A 219 0.14 6.90 14.47
C MET A 219 -0.77 5.70 14.20
N SER A 220 -2.00 5.93 13.77
CA SER A 220 -2.85 4.88 13.21
C SER A 220 -2.41 4.51 11.78
N PHE A 221 -2.81 3.35 11.28
CA PHE A 221 -2.55 2.97 9.88
C PHE A 221 -3.22 3.94 8.91
N GLU A 222 -4.39 4.43 9.25
CA GLU A 222 -5.14 5.44 8.51
C GLU A 222 -4.35 6.74 8.40
N GLU A 223 -3.79 7.24 9.53
CA GLU A 223 -2.93 8.44 9.54
C GLU A 223 -1.64 8.25 8.71
N VAL A 224 -1.06 7.04 8.74
CA VAL A 224 0.10 6.70 7.90
C VAL A 224 -0.25 6.80 6.41
N ILE A 225 -1.39 6.22 6.00
CA ILE A 225 -1.87 6.30 4.62
C ILE A 225 -2.14 7.75 4.22
N GLU A 226 -2.87 8.52 5.02
CA GLU A 226 -3.17 9.93 4.74
C GLU A 226 -1.90 10.77 4.59
N ALA A 227 -0.90 10.55 5.45
CA ALA A 227 0.38 11.24 5.37
C ALA A 227 1.14 10.91 4.08
N LEU A 228 1.18 9.62 3.68
CA LEU A 228 1.83 9.19 2.43
C LEU A 228 1.13 9.77 1.21
N PHE A 229 -0.21 9.72 1.16
CA PHE A 229 -0.99 10.28 0.05
C PHE A 229 -0.76 11.77 -0.08
N LYS A 230 -0.76 12.50 1.05
CA LYS A 230 -0.49 13.93 1.06
C LYS A 230 0.91 14.29 0.58
N LEU A 231 1.95 13.54 0.98
CA LEU A 231 3.31 13.76 0.51
C LEU A 231 3.47 13.47 -0.99
N ASN A 232 2.61 12.65 -1.57
CA ASN A 232 2.68 12.30 -3.00
C ASN A 232 1.69 13.08 -3.88
N ASP A 233 0.98 14.08 -3.34
CA ASP A 233 -0.09 14.82 -4.03
C ASP A 233 -1.17 13.90 -4.61
N GLU A 234 -1.37 12.75 -3.98
CA GLU A 234 -2.37 11.76 -4.35
C GLU A 234 -3.62 11.92 -3.48
N GLU A 235 -4.76 11.54 -4.03
CA GLU A 235 -6.04 11.59 -3.32
C GLU A 235 -6.55 10.16 -3.04
N LEU A 236 -6.63 9.79 -1.75
CA LEU A 236 -7.19 8.52 -1.33
C LEU A 236 -8.62 8.33 -1.87
N GLY A 237 -9.40 9.40 -1.94
CA GLY A 237 -10.75 9.41 -2.50
C GLY A 237 -10.83 8.95 -3.95
N LYS A 238 -9.79 9.09 -4.76
CA LYS A 238 -9.78 8.56 -6.14
C LYS A 238 -9.79 7.04 -6.17
N ILE A 239 -9.08 6.40 -5.23
CA ILE A 239 -9.06 4.94 -5.10
C ILE A 239 -10.44 4.44 -4.64
N ASP A 240 -11.00 5.08 -3.62
CA ASP A 240 -12.32 4.74 -3.09
C ASP A 240 -13.41 4.93 -4.16
N ASN A 241 -13.37 6.03 -4.91
CA ASN A 241 -14.30 6.30 -6.02
C ASN A 241 -14.20 5.24 -7.13
N PHE A 242 -12.99 4.80 -7.46
CA PHE A 242 -12.82 3.74 -8.45
C PHE A 242 -13.42 2.42 -7.95
N ASN A 243 -13.20 2.09 -6.69
CA ASN A 243 -13.77 0.90 -6.06
C ASN A 243 -15.30 0.97 -5.99
N HIS A 244 -15.86 2.10 -5.61
CA HIS A 244 -17.31 2.38 -5.65
C HIS A 244 -17.89 2.21 -7.06
N GLY A 245 -17.15 2.64 -8.09
CA GLY A 245 -17.54 2.44 -9.49
C GLY A 245 -17.64 0.96 -9.87
N ILE A 246 -16.75 0.10 -9.38
CA ILE A 246 -16.82 -1.36 -9.56
C ILE A 246 -18.07 -1.90 -8.87
N LEU A 247 -18.27 -1.56 -7.60
CA LEU A 247 -19.42 -2.00 -6.80
C LEU A 247 -20.75 -1.60 -7.44
N SER A 248 -20.84 -0.37 -7.97
CA SER A 248 -22.02 0.11 -8.69
C SER A 248 -22.33 -0.72 -9.95
N LEU A 249 -21.31 -1.14 -10.71
CA LEU A 249 -21.50 -2.01 -11.88
C LEU A 249 -22.01 -3.40 -11.48
N ILE A 250 -21.50 -3.97 -10.38
CA ILE A 250 -21.92 -5.27 -9.87
C ILE A 250 -23.36 -5.19 -9.37
N LYS A 251 -23.76 -4.12 -8.68
CA LYS A 251 -25.11 -3.93 -8.14
C LYS A 251 -26.16 -3.62 -9.21
N LYS A 252 -25.82 -2.90 -10.28
CA LYS A 252 -26.74 -2.55 -11.38
C LYS A 252 -27.07 -3.71 -12.33
N GLY A 253 -26.34 -4.79 -12.30
CA GLY A 253 -26.65 -6.00 -13.10
C GLY A 253 -27.75 -6.87 -12.47
N GLN A 254 -28.60 -6.29 -11.61
CA GLN A 254 -29.80 -6.93 -11.05
C GLN A 254 -30.98 -6.83 -12.01
#